data_f7c8ee32fd496c990a015b90cce9ca80
#
_entry.id   f7c8ee32fd496c990a015b90cce9ca80
#
_cell.length_a   1.000
_cell.length_b   1.000
_cell.length_c   1.000
_cell.angle_alpha   90.00
_cell.angle_beta   90.00
_cell.angle_gamma   90.00
#
_symmetry.space_group_name_H-M   'P 1'
#
loop_
_entity.id
_entity.type
_entity.pdbx_description
1 polymer ?
#
loop_
_entity_poly.entity_id
_entity_poly.type
_entity_poly.pdbx_seq_one_letter_code
_entity_poly.pdbx_strand_id
1 'polypeptide(L)'
;MELKRVVVTGLGAVTPLGNNPEETWKAMLEGKSGAAPITYFDTTNFKTKFACEVKGLNINDYIDRKEARKLDRYTQLALISAIQGVEDCGIDLDKVNKNRIGVVYGVGIGGIKTFEEEISYYALHKEAGPKFNPFFIPKMIADIASGHISIRFGFH
;
A
#
# COMPACT_ATOMS: atom_id res chain seq x y z
N MET A 1 -14.01 -29.95 -20.23
CA MET A 1 -14.21 -28.87 -19.24
C MET A 1 -14.05 -27.56 -19.99
N GLU A 2 -15.10 -26.80 -20.17
CA GLU A 2 -15.04 -25.51 -20.86
C GLU A 2 -14.47 -24.44 -19.89
N LEU A 3 -13.34 -23.84 -20.24
CA LEU A 3 -12.71 -22.81 -19.41
C LEU A 3 -13.48 -21.50 -19.53
N LYS A 4 -13.84 -20.91 -18.41
CA LYS A 4 -14.46 -19.57 -18.39
C LYS A 4 -13.43 -18.53 -18.86
N ARG A 5 -13.86 -17.65 -19.74
CA ARG A 5 -13.04 -16.50 -20.17
C ARG A 5 -12.93 -15.50 -19.01
N VAL A 6 -11.69 -15.14 -18.66
CA VAL A 6 -11.36 -14.12 -17.66
C VAL A 6 -10.64 -12.97 -18.36
N VAL A 7 -10.98 -11.75 -18.00
CA VAL A 7 -10.40 -10.53 -18.57
C VAL A 7 -9.97 -9.56 -17.47
N VAL A 8 -8.93 -8.77 -17.73
CA VAL A 8 -8.53 -7.62 -16.89
C VAL A 8 -9.38 -6.42 -17.32
N THR A 9 -10.02 -5.78 -16.38
CA THR A 9 -10.94 -4.66 -16.64
C THR A 9 -10.42 -3.33 -16.12
N GLY A 10 -9.44 -3.31 -15.26
CA GLY A 10 -8.84 -2.09 -14.73
C GLY A 10 -7.46 -2.35 -14.14
N LEU A 11 -6.62 -1.33 -14.19
CA LEU A 11 -5.26 -1.34 -13.68
C LEU A 11 -5.04 -0.20 -12.70
N GLY A 12 -4.33 -0.49 -11.62
CA GLY A 12 -3.85 0.51 -10.68
C GLY A 12 -2.43 0.18 -10.25
N ALA A 13 -1.56 1.17 -10.20
CA ALA A 13 -0.17 0.98 -9.83
C ALA A 13 0.41 2.20 -9.13
N VAL A 14 1.16 1.95 -8.07
CA VAL A 14 2.03 2.94 -7.43
C VAL A 14 3.40 2.32 -7.32
N THR A 15 4.36 2.89 -8.01
CA THR A 15 5.70 2.32 -8.15
C THR A 15 6.78 3.39 -7.94
N PRO A 16 8.05 3.00 -7.77
CA PRO A 16 9.17 3.95 -7.76
C PRO A 16 9.37 4.72 -9.07
N LEU A 17 8.69 4.31 -10.16
CA LEU A 17 8.77 4.92 -11.49
C LEU A 17 7.63 5.88 -11.78
N GLY A 18 6.49 5.73 -11.07
CA GLY A 18 5.32 6.58 -11.27
C GLY A 18 4.23 6.28 -10.25
N ASN A 19 3.35 7.25 -10.02
CA ASN A 19 2.28 7.17 -9.03
C ASN A 19 0.94 6.68 -9.62
N ASN A 20 0.95 6.29 -10.90
CA ASN A 20 -0.15 5.66 -11.61
C ASN A 20 0.38 4.72 -12.72
N PRO A 21 -0.48 3.90 -13.36
CA PRO A 21 -0.06 2.99 -14.43
C PRO A 21 0.59 3.68 -15.63
N GLU A 22 0.08 4.84 -16.04
CA GLU A 22 0.57 5.57 -17.22
C GLU A 22 2.00 6.09 -17.02
N GLU A 23 2.24 6.75 -15.88
CA GLU A 23 3.58 7.24 -15.52
C GLU A 23 4.57 6.08 -15.41
N THR A 24 4.15 5.00 -14.75
CA THR A 24 4.96 3.80 -14.58
C THR A 24 5.33 3.22 -15.93
N TRP A 25 4.36 3.03 -16.81
CA TRP A 25 4.57 2.46 -18.14
C TRP A 25 5.48 3.34 -19.01
N LYS A 26 5.24 4.65 -19.03
CA LYS A 26 6.08 5.60 -19.75
C LYS A 26 7.53 5.54 -19.29
N ALA A 27 7.77 5.53 -17.97
CA ALA A 27 9.11 5.45 -17.41
C ALA A 27 9.80 4.11 -17.75
N MET A 28 9.04 3.01 -17.78
CA MET A 28 9.55 1.69 -18.21
C MET A 28 9.97 1.71 -19.68
N LEU A 29 9.17 2.28 -20.57
CA LEU A 29 9.51 2.41 -21.99
C LEU A 29 10.76 3.27 -22.22
N GLU A 30 10.96 4.28 -21.40
CA GLU A 30 12.15 5.16 -21.42
C GLU A 30 13.39 4.50 -20.76
N GLY A 31 13.28 3.29 -20.22
CA GLY A 31 14.37 2.60 -19.52
C GLY A 31 14.80 3.28 -18.22
N LYS A 32 13.93 4.06 -17.60
CA LYS A 32 14.22 4.74 -16.31
C LYS A 32 14.39 3.74 -15.19
N SER A 33 15.33 4.04 -14.27
CA SER A 33 15.50 3.30 -13.02
C SER A 33 14.81 4.02 -11.86
N GLY A 34 14.07 3.27 -11.04
CA GLY A 34 13.52 3.77 -9.80
C GLY A 34 14.50 3.77 -8.61
N ALA A 35 15.68 3.18 -8.79
CA ALA A 35 16.69 3.09 -7.75
C ALA A 35 17.31 4.47 -7.43
N ALA A 36 17.44 4.77 -6.14
CA ALA A 36 18.05 5.99 -5.62
C ALA A 36 18.62 5.73 -4.22
N PRO A 37 19.44 6.63 -3.68
CA PRO A 37 19.85 6.53 -2.28
C PRO A 37 18.66 6.41 -1.34
N ILE A 38 18.78 5.53 -0.34
CA ILE A 38 17.73 5.33 0.68
C ILE A 38 17.54 6.62 1.48
N THR A 39 16.28 7.02 1.68
CA THR A 39 15.92 8.22 2.42
C THR A 39 15.22 7.94 3.76
N TYR A 40 14.77 6.71 4.01
CA TYR A 40 14.00 6.36 5.21
C TYR A 40 14.84 6.21 6.48
N PHE A 41 16.14 5.92 6.35
CA PHE A 41 17.05 5.76 7.49
C PHE A 41 18.51 6.04 7.10
N ASP A 42 19.38 6.22 8.08
CA ASP A 42 20.83 6.40 7.86
C ASP A 42 21.49 5.09 7.40
N THR A 43 22.06 5.12 6.22
CA THR A 43 22.71 3.97 5.56
C THR A 43 24.22 3.93 5.74
N THR A 44 24.81 4.80 6.59
CA THR A 44 26.26 4.95 6.73
C THR A 44 26.95 3.60 6.98
N ASN A 45 26.38 2.78 7.86
CA ASN A 45 26.96 1.49 8.26
C ASN A 45 26.43 0.29 7.43
N PHE A 46 25.63 0.53 6.39
CA PHE A 46 25.06 -0.53 5.55
C PHE A 46 25.87 -0.72 4.27
N LYS A 47 25.98 -1.97 3.81
CA LYS A 47 26.62 -2.29 2.52
C LYS A 47 25.79 -1.78 1.34
N THR A 48 24.46 -1.97 1.41
CA THR A 48 23.51 -1.47 0.40
C THR A 48 23.01 -0.11 0.83
N LYS A 49 23.11 0.88 -0.07
CA LYS A 49 22.78 2.29 0.20
C LYS A 49 21.69 2.84 -0.73
N PHE A 50 21.08 1.98 -1.55
CA PHE A 50 20.05 2.36 -2.49
C PHE A 50 18.83 1.45 -2.39
N ALA A 51 17.67 1.99 -2.72
CA ALA A 51 16.40 1.27 -2.81
C ALA A 51 15.49 1.92 -3.88
N CYS A 52 14.40 1.23 -4.17
CA CYS A 52 13.36 1.73 -5.06
C CYS A 52 12.18 2.25 -4.21
N GLU A 53 12.25 3.50 -3.79
CA GLU A 53 11.22 4.15 -2.97
C GLU A 53 10.18 4.84 -3.84
N VAL A 54 8.90 4.80 -3.44
CA VAL A 54 7.83 5.60 -4.05
C VAL A 54 8.02 7.07 -3.69
N LYS A 55 8.07 7.94 -4.70
CA LYS A 55 8.38 9.38 -4.58
C LYS A 55 7.22 10.23 -5.07
N GLY A 56 7.07 11.43 -4.47
CA GLY A 56 6.13 12.44 -4.95
C GLY A 56 4.65 12.10 -4.79
N LEU A 57 4.30 10.99 -4.13
CA LEU A 57 2.91 10.60 -3.91
C LEU A 57 2.32 11.36 -2.71
N ASN A 58 1.30 12.17 -2.96
CA ASN A 58 0.50 12.77 -1.91
C ASN A 58 -0.67 11.85 -1.54
N ILE A 59 -0.59 11.24 -0.37
CA ILE A 59 -1.62 10.31 0.13
C ILE A 59 -2.98 10.98 0.29
N ASN A 60 -3.00 12.27 0.65
CA ASN A 60 -4.24 12.98 0.94
C ASN A 60 -5.09 13.28 -0.31
N ASP A 61 -4.56 13.07 -1.51
CA ASP A 61 -5.33 13.16 -2.76
C ASP A 61 -6.29 11.97 -2.92
N TYR A 62 -6.04 10.86 -2.21
CA TYR A 62 -6.80 9.60 -2.31
C TYR A 62 -7.47 9.19 -1.01
N ILE A 63 -6.83 9.48 0.13
CA ILE A 63 -7.24 8.98 1.45
C ILE A 63 -7.31 10.16 2.42
N ASP A 64 -8.43 10.28 3.14
CA ASP A 64 -8.57 11.32 4.18
C ASP A 64 -7.42 11.25 5.19
N ARG A 65 -6.96 12.41 5.64
CA ARG A 65 -5.82 12.54 6.56
C ARG A 65 -6.00 11.77 7.88
N LYS A 66 -7.23 11.68 8.39
CA LYS A 66 -7.52 10.95 9.64
C LYS A 66 -7.48 9.45 9.41
N GLU A 67 -7.98 9.00 8.27
CA GLU A 67 -7.89 7.61 7.83
C GLU A 67 -6.43 7.22 7.57
N ALA A 68 -5.71 7.99 6.79
CA ALA A 68 -4.30 7.73 6.43
C ALA A 68 -3.39 7.52 7.66
N ARG A 69 -3.64 8.23 8.78
CA ARG A 69 -2.88 8.07 10.03
C ARG A 69 -3.10 6.71 10.71
N LYS A 70 -4.20 6.03 10.44
CA LYS A 70 -4.53 4.71 10.99
C LYS A 70 -3.93 3.57 10.15
N LEU A 71 -3.37 3.88 8.99
CA LEU A 71 -2.82 2.93 8.03
C LEU A 71 -1.29 2.99 8.05
N ASP A 72 -0.64 1.83 7.90
CA ASP A 72 0.78 1.78 7.55
C ASP A 72 0.98 2.17 6.07
N ARG A 73 2.20 2.54 5.71
CA ARG A 73 2.55 2.96 4.35
C ARG A 73 2.17 1.93 3.29
N TYR A 74 2.43 0.64 3.55
CA TYR A 74 2.09 -0.42 2.58
C TYR A 74 0.59 -0.49 2.32
N THR A 75 -0.25 -0.34 3.35
CA THR A 75 -1.71 -0.31 3.22
C THR A 75 -2.18 0.93 2.46
N GLN A 76 -1.55 2.09 2.69
CA GLN A 76 -1.84 3.30 1.93
C GLN A 76 -1.57 3.09 0.43
N LEU A 77 -0.41 2.51 0.08
CA LEU A 77 -0.05 2.22 -1.32
C LEU A 77 -1.01 1.20 -1.96
N ALA A 78 -1.36 0.15 -1.21
CA ALA A 78 -2.32 -0.86 -1.64
C ALA A 78 -3.71 -0.25 -1.94
N LEU A 79 -4.21 0.58 -1.03
CA LEU A 79 -5.51 1.22 -1.16
C LEU A 79 -5.54 2.20 -2.35
N ILE A 80 -4.47 2.99 -2.55
CA ILE A 80 -4.36 3.90 -3.69
C ILE A 80 -4.34 3.12 -5.01
N SER A 81 -3.55 2.06 -5.11
CA SER A 81 -3.55 1.20 -6.30
C SER A 81 -4.92 0.58 -6.57
N ALA A 82 -5.64 0.17 -5.51
CA ALA A 82 -6.99 -0.36 -5.66
C ALA A 82 -8.00 0.71 -6.12
N ILE A 83 -7.89 1.94 -5.61
CA ILE A 83 -8.72 3.08 -6.05
C ILE A 83 -8.52 3.31 -7.54
N GLN A 84 -7.28 3.43 -8.01
CA GLN A 84 -6.97 3.59 -9.43
C GLN A 84 -7.54 2.45 -10.29
N GLY A 85 -7.37 1.19 -9.85
CA GLY A 85 -7.87 0.04 -10.60
C GLY A 85 -9.40 -0.03 -10.67
N VAL A 86 -10.11 0.36 -9.61
CA VAL A 86 -11.57 0.43 -9.60
C VAL A 86 -12.07 1.59 -10.48
N GLU A 87 -11.42 2.73 -10.46
CA GLU A 87 -11.73 3.87 -11.32
C GLU A 87 -11.48 3.54 -12.80
N ASP A 88 -10.34 2.94 -13.12
CA ASP A 88 -9.98 2.54 -14.48
C ASP A 88 -10.94 1.52 -15.08
N CYS A 89 -11.44 0.57 -14.28
CA CYS A 89 -12.40 -0.43 -14.78
C CYS A 89 -13.79 0.16 -15.08
N GLY A 90 -14.11 1.36 -14.62
CA GLY A 90 -15.39 2.03 -14.86
C GLY A 90 -16.62 1.31 -14.30
N ILE A 91 -16.43 0.44 -13.32
CA ILE A 91 -17.53 -0.33 -12.71
C ILE A 91 -18.47 0.58 -11.91
N ASP A 92 -19.77 0.50 -12.18
CA ASP A 92 -20.77 1.15 -11.37
C ASP A 92 -21.05 0.31 -10.11
N LEU A 93 -20.47 0.74 -8.99
CA LEU A 93 -20.53 0.01 -7.72
C LEU A 93 -21.95 -0.08 -7.13
N ASP A 94 -22.89 0.74 -7.58
CA ASP A 94 -24.27 0.69 -7.13
C ASP A 94 -25.11 -0.35 -7.91
N LYS A 95 -24.61 -0.77 -9.08
CA LYS A 95 -25.29 -1.74 -9.94
C LYS A 95 -24.75 -3.16 -9.85
N VAL A 96 -23.65 -3.38 -9.14
CA VAL A 96 -23.03 -4.71 -9.04
C VAL A 96 -23.37 -5.40 -7.72
N ASN A 97 -23.43 -6.72 -7.77
CA ASN A 97 -23.56 -7.52 -6.55
C ASN A 97 -22.19 -7.62 -5.83
N LYS A 98 -21.97 -6.78 -4.84
CA LYS A 98 -20.73 -6.70 -4.08
C LYS A 98 -20.37 -8.00 -3.33
N ASN A 99 -21.35 -8.86 -3.03
CA ASN A 99 -21.11 -10.19 -2.46
C ASN A 99 -20.43 -11.17 -3.45
N ARG A 100 -20.28 -10.78 -4.71
CA ARG A 100 -19.57 -11.55 -5.72
C ARG A 100 -18.21 -10.95 -6.11
N ILE A 101 -17.75 -9.96 -5.38
CA ILE A 101 -16.48 -9.29 -5.61
C ILE A 101 -15.59 -9.60 -4.41
N GLY A 102 -14.59 -10.44 -4.61
CA GLY A 102 -13.58 -10.73 -3.59
C GLY A 102 -12.34 -9.86 -3.77
N VAL A 103 -11.61 -9.63 -2.70
CA VAL A 103 -10.33 -8.92 -2.70
C VAL A 103 -9.21 -9.90 -2.36
N VAL A 104 -8.26 -10.04 -3.26
CA VAL A 104 -7.03 -10.80 -3.04
C VAL A 104 -5.85 -9.86 -3.23
N TYR A 105 -5.12 -9.58 -2.16
CA TYR A 105 -3.97 -8.69 -2.18
C TYR A 105 -2.78 -9.35 -1.47
N GLY A 106 -1.72 -9.64 -2.21
CA GLY A 106 -0.49 -10.23 -1.68
C GLY A 106 0.41 -9.16 -1.05
N VAL A 107 0.89 -9.42 0.14
CA VAL A 107 1.78 -8.54 0.91
C VAL A 107 3.04 -9.30 1.31
N GLY A 108 4.22 -8.71 1.13
CA GLY A 108 5.48 -9.35 1.47
C GLY A 108 5.66 -9.53 2.98
N ILE A 109 5.58 -8.43 3.75
CA ILE A 109 5.82 -8.45 5.21
C ILE A 109 4.69 -7.75 5.97
N GLY A 110 4.07 -6.73 5.40
CA GLY A 110 3.13 -5.86 6.09
C GLY A 110 3.80 -4.63 6.70
N GLY A 111 3.30 -4.14 7.83
CA GLY A 111 3.74 -2.90 8.47
C GLY A 111 5.04 -3.03 9.27
N ILE A 112 6.11 -3.50 8.64
CA ILE A 112 7.42 -3.70 9.30
C ILE A 112 7.98 -2.41 9.92
N LYS A 113 7.74 -1.27 9.27
CA LYS A 113 8.19 0.02 9.79
C LYS A 113 7.43 0.39 11.07
N THR A 114 6.11 0.24 11.07
CA THR A 114 5.28 0.44 12.28
C THR A 114 5.75 -0.49 13.40
N PHE A 115 6.06 -1.76 13.09
CA PHE A 115 6.57 -2.71 14.07
C PHE A 115 7.90 -2.24 14.67
N GLU A 116 8.87 -1.87 13.83
CA GLU A 116 10.17 -1.38 14.27
C GLU A 116 10.03 -0.14 15.17
N GLU A 117 9.25 0.85 14.76
CA GLU A 117 9.03 2.10 15.51
C GLU A 117 8.42 1.83 16.89
N GLU A 118 7.37 1.03 16.98
CA GLU A 118 6.66 0.73 18.24
C GLU A 118 7.54 -0.10 19.19
N ILE A 119 8.24 -1.11 18.69
CA ILE A 119 9.11 -1.95 19.52
C ILE A 119 10.37 -1.20 19.96
N SER A 120 10.96 -0.40 19.08
CA SER A 120 12.12 0.43 19.43
C SER A 120 11.75 1.48 20.47
N TYR A 121 10.59 2.12 20.32
CA TYR A 121 10.09 3.06 21.31
C TYR A 121 9.92 2.39 22.68
N TYR A 122 9.26 1.24 22.74
CA TYR A 122 9.12 0.48 23.98
C TYR A 122 10.45 0.06 24.59
N ALA A 123 11.38 -0.43 23.76
CA ALA A 123 12.70 -0.86 24.23
C ALA A 123 13.53 0.27 24.86
N LEU A 124 13.39 1.50 24.35
CA LEU A 124 14.07 2.70 24.86
C LEU A 124 13.38 3.34 26.08
N HIS A 125 12.10 3.03 26.30
CA HIS A 125 11.29 3.68 27.35
C HIS A 125 10.61 2.65 28.29
N LYS A 126 11.29 1.55 28.59
CA LYS A 126 10.76 0.46 29.44
C LYS A 126 10.23 0.92 30.80
N GLU A 127 10.90 1.91 31.39
CA GLU A 127 10.52 2.46 32.70
C GLU A 127 9.12 3.10 32.69
N ALA A 128 8.69 3.63 31.54
CA ALA A 128 7.36 4.24 31.39
C ALA A 128 6.22 3.23 31.22
N GLY A 129 6.56 1.93 31.18
CA GLY A 129 5.63 0.86 30.90
C GLY A 129 5.22 0.77 29.41
N PRO A 130 4.47 -0.26 29.03
CA PRO A 130 4.07 -0.46 27.64
C PRO A 130 3.04 0.59 27.21
N LYS A 131 3.39 1.36 26.18
CA LYS A 131 2.51 2.36 25.52
C LYS A 131 2.59 2.11 24.01
N PHE A 132 1.74 1.22 23.50
CA PHE A 132 1.62 0.98 22.08
C PHE A 132 0.48 1.78 21.46
N ASN A 133 0.65 2.16 20.19
CA ASN A 133 -0.43 2.76 19.41
C ASN A 133 -1.63 1.79 19.36
N PRO A 134 -2.87 2.25 19.64
CA PRO A 134 -4.07 1.39 19.52
C PRO A 134 -4.25 0.74 18.14
N PHE A 135 -3.68 1.35 17.10
CA PHE A 135 -3.69 0.82 15.73
C PHE A 135 -2.44 -0.01 15.40
N PHE A 136 -1.59 -0.33 16.39
CA PHE A 136 -0.35 -1.08 16.14
C PHE A 136 -0.61 -2.39 15.40
N ILE A 137 -1.47 -3.25 15.93
CA ILE A 137 -1.79 -4.54 15.30
C ILE A 137 -2.45 -4.35 13.92
N PRO A 138 -3.52 -3.54 13.78
CA PRO A 138 -4.11 -3.28 12.46
C PRO A 138 -3.15 -2.69 11.43
N LYS A 139 -2.15 -1.93 11.85
CA LYS A 139 -1.14 -1.42 10.94
C LYS A 139 -0.11 -2.46 10.53
N MET A 140 0.19 -3.41 11.41
CA MET A 140 1.29 -4.35 11.22
C MET A 140 0.90 -5.57 10.39
N ILE A 141 -0.30 -6.15 10.59
CA ILE A 141 -0.68 -7.42 9.97
C ILE A 141 -0.85 -7.31 8.46
N ALA A 142 -0.32 -8.30 7.74
CA ALA A 142 -0.19 -8.25 6.28
C ALA A 142 -1.54 -8.31 5.52
N ASP A 143 -2.54 -9.00 6.04
CA ASP A 143 -3.84 -9.20 5.41
C ASP A 143 -4.78 -7.99 5.49
N ILE A 144 -4.47 -7.03 6.38
CA ILE A 144 -5.34 -5.88 6.61
C ILE A 144 -5.51 -4.99 5.35
N ALA A 145 -4.55 -5.01 4.43
CA ALA A 145 -4.67 -4.30 3.17
C ALA A 145 -5.90 -4.75 2.37
N SER A 146 -6.12 -6.08 2.26
CA SER A 146 -7.33 -6.63 1.64
C SER A 146 -8.59 -6.18 2.37
N GLY A 147 -8.56 -6.18 3.72
CA GLY A 147 -9.67 -5.71 4.55
C GLY A 147 -10.01 -4.23 4.32
N HIS A 148 -9.00 -3.36 4.25
CA HIS A 148 -9.24 -1.94 3.97
C HIS A 148 -9.78 -1.68 2.57
N ILE A 149 -9.32 -2.44 1.55
CA ILE A 149 -9.90 -2.37 0.20
C ILE A 149 -11.37 -2.83 0.22
N SER A 150 -11.67 -3.95 0.89
CA SER A 150 -13.06 -4.43 1.06
C SER A 150 -13.94 -3.39 1.75
N ILE A 151 -13.50 -2.80 2.84
CA ILE A 151 -14.24 -1.76 3.58
C ILE A 151 -14.47 -0.53 2.69
N ARG A 152 -13.46 -0.09 1.94
CA ARG A 152 -13.52 1.11 1.10
C ARG A 152 -14.61 1.02 0.03
N PHE A 153 -14.77 -0.15 -0.59
CA PHE A 153 -15.67 -0.37 -1.72
C PHE A 153 -16.92 -1.18 -1.36
N GLY A 154 -16.99 -1.72 -0.16
CA GLY A 154 -18.06 -2.61 0.29
C GLY A 154 -18.01 -3.97 -0.40
N PHE A 155 -16.83 -4.48 -0.74
CA PHE A 155 -16.63 -5.83 -1.29
C PHE A 155 -16.63 -6.88 -0.17
N HIS A 156 -17.07 -8.12 -0.49
CA HIS A 156 -17.26 -9.19 0.49
C HIS A 156 -16.57 -10.50 0.11
#